data_4dfebdf29f0c0074991d3a064b9162e5
#
_entry.id   4dfebdf29f0c0074991d3a064b9162e5
#
_cell.length_a   1.000
_cell.length_b   1.000
_cell.length_c   1.000
_cell.angle_alpha   90.00
_cell.angle_beta   90.00
_cell.angle_gamma   90.00
#
_symmetry.space_group_name_H-M   'P 1'
#
loop_
_entity.id
_entity.type
_entity.pdbx_description
1 polymer ?
#
loop_
_entity_poly.entity_id
_entity_poly.type
_entity_poly.pdbx_seq_one_letter_code
_entity_poly.pdbx_strand_id
1 'polypeptide(L)'
;MHVESVASGQTVCVTGAGGFIASWIVKHLLERGYTVKGTVRNPDDPKNAHLKELGGAKERLTLCRADLLDFQSLKEAINGCDGVFHTASPMTNDPEQMVEPAVKGAKNVIIAAAEDKVRRVVLTSSIGAVYMDPKRSRDVVVDESCWSDLEFCKNTKNWYCYGKVVAEKAAWEMAKEKGVDLVVVNPSLVFGHLLQPTINISTLHILKYLTGSAKTYANSVHAYVHANDVALAHILIYETPSASGRYLCAPHVLHRGEVVQILYRLFPQYPIPTK
;
A
#
# COMPACT_ATOMS: atom_id res chain seq x y z
N MET A 1 -17.14 12.63 24.13
CA MET A 1 -16.87 13.73 23.19
C MET A 1 -17.08 13.17 21.79
N HIS A 2 -18.19 13.54 21.12
CA HIS A 2 -18.36 13.26 19.70
C HIS A 2 -17.35 14.15 18.98
N VAL A 3 -16.31 13.55 18.41
CA VAL A 3 -15.50 14.20 17.40
C VAL A 3 -16.44 14.33 16.20
N GLU A 4 -16.95 15.53 15.94
CA GLU A 4 -17.63 15.81 14.68
C GLU A 4 -16.69 15.42 13.55
N SER A 5 -17.16 14.52 12.69
CA SER A 5 -16.33 13.99 11.61
C SER A 5 -16.01 15.13 10.63
N VAL A 6 -14.78 15.56 10.61
CA VAL A 6 -14.21 16.56 9.66
C VAL A 6 -14.41 16.13 8.19
N ALA A 7 -14.89 14.91 7.96
CA ALA A 7 -14.97 14.22 6.69
C ALA A 7 -16.23 14.49 5.85
N SER A 8 -17.27 15.10 6.42
CA SER A 8 -18.54 15.31 5.73
C SER A 8 -18.35 16.27 4.53
N GLY A 9 -18.46 15.72 3.33
CA GLY A 9 -18.42 16.46 2.07
C GLY A 9 -17.10 16.44 1.30
N GLN A 10 -16.02 15.88 1.84
CA GLN A 10 -14.74 15.79 1.10
C GLN A 10 -14.78 14.64 0.07
N THR A 11 -14.20 14.91 -1.10
CA THR A 11 -13.99 13.93 -2.16
C THR A 11 -12.52 13.53 -2.22
N VAL A 12 -12.24 12.24 -2.24
CA VAL A 12 -10.86 11.73 -2.32
C VAL A 12 -10.70 10.71 -3.44
N CYS A 13 -9.53 10.69 -4.04
CA CYS A 13 -9.17 9.68 -5.03
C CYS A 13 -8.35 8.56 -4.37
N VAL A 14 -8.72 7.29 -4.63
CA VAL A 14 -7.93 6.10 -4.23
C VAL A 14 -7.47 5.39 -5.49
N THR A 15 -6.17 5.44 -5.80
CA THR A 15 -5.66 4.77 -6.98
C THR A 15 -5.52 3.26 -6.73
N GLY A 16 -5.89 2.45 -7.73
CA GLY A 16 -5.84 1.00 -7.62
C GLY A 16 -6.85 0.43 -6.61
N ALA A 17 -8.05 1.01 -6.56
CA ALA A 17 -9.09 0.76 -5.56
C ALA A 17 -9.43 -0.73 -5.34
N GLY A 18 -9.34 -1.57 -6.39
CA GLY A 18 -9.57 -3.02 -6.29
C GLY A 18 -8.45 -3.81 -5.65
N GLY A 19 -7.34 -3.17 -5.22
CA GLY A 19 -6.22 -3.81 -4.55
C GLY A 19 -6.49 -4.09 -3.07
N PHE A 20 -5.65 -4.94 -2.45
CA PHE A 20 -5.84 -5.42 -1.08
C PHE A 20 -5.92 -4.29 -0.05
N ILE A 21 -4.89 -3.42 0.04
CA ILE A 21 -4.86 -2.27 0.95
C ILE A 21 -5.90 -1.24 0.53
N ALA A 22 -6.00 -0.97 -0.78
CA ALA A 22 -6.91 0.03 -1.31
C ALA A 22 -8.38 -0.26 -0.99
N SER A 23 -8.82 -1.51 -1.09
CA SER A 23 -10.20 -1.90 -0.77
C SER A 23 -10.55 -1.59 0.70
N TRP A 24 -9.61 -1.79 1.63
CA TRP A 24 -9.78 -1.42 3.03
C TRP A 24 -9.81 0.10 3.23
N ILE A 25 -8.97 0.85 2.50
CA ILE A 25 -8.99 2.33 2.53
C ILE A 25 -10.35 2.84 2.02
N VAL A 26 -10.82 2.34 0.88
CA VAL A 26 -12.14 2.70 0.32
C VAL A 26 -13.24 2.42 1.33
N LYS A 27 -13.26 1.21 1.93
CA LYS A 27 -14.23 0.82 2.95
C LYS A 27 -14.29 1.85 4.09
N HIS A 28 -13.16 2.16 4.70
CA HIS A 28 -13.12 3.07 5.85
C HIS A 28 -13.41 4.53 5.47
N LEU A 29 -13.04 4.98 4.27
CA LEU A 29 -13.40 6.30 3.79
C LEU A 29 -14.92 6.44 3.61
N LEU A 30 -15.57 5.43 3.01
CA LEU A 30 -17.03 5.41 2.87
C LEU A 30 -17.73 5.38 4.24
N GLU A 31 -17.26 4.58 5.20
CA GLU A 31 -17.78 4.53 6.57
C GLU A 31 -17.68 5.87 7.30
N ARG A 32 -16.67 6.68 6.96
CA ARG A 32 -16.45 8.03 7.52
C ARG A 32 -17.18 9.15 6.74
N GLY A 33 -17.95 8.80 5.71
CA GLY A 33 -18.75 9.76 4.95
C GLY A 33 -18.03 10.48 3.81
N TYR A 34 -16.81 10.07 3.43
CA TYR A 34 -16.12 10.58 2.25
C TYR A 34 -16.83 10.16 0.96
N THR A 35 -16.77 11.02 -0.05
CA THR A 35 -17.00 10.63 -1.44
C THR A 35 -15.69 10.11 -2.02
N VAL A 36 -15.71 8.94 -2.64
CA VAL A 36 -14.52 8.25 -3.11
C VAL A 36 -14.55 8.07 -4.62
N LYS A 37 -13.53 8.55 -5.31
CA LYS A 37 -13.23 8.19 -6.70
C LYS A 37 -12.17 7.09 -6.69
N GLY A 38 -12.59 5.84 -6.90
CA GLY A 38 -11.71 4.68 -6.93
C GLY A 38 -11.19 4.40 -8.33
N THR A 39 -9.87 4.49 -8.59
CA THR A 39 -9.38 4.17 -9.92
C THR A 39 -9.15 2.68 -10.09
N VAL A 40 -9.57 2.16 -11.23
CA VAL A 40 -9.34 0.79 -11.70
C VAL A 40 -9.08 0.81 -13.21
N ARG A 41 -8.35 -0.18 -13.74
CA ARG A 41 -8.09 -0.26 -15.18
C ARG A 41 -9.36 -0.52 -16.00
N ASN A 42 -10.28 -1.30 -15.46
CA ASN A 42 -11.58 -1.56 -16.07
C ASN A 42 -12.66 -1.56 -14.97
N PRO A 43 -13.55 -0.55 -14.91
CA PRO A 43 -14.65 -0.47 -13.94
C PRO A 43 -15.66 -1.61 -14.02
N ASP A 44 -15.79 -2.25 -15.17
CA ASP A 44 -16.73 -3.34 -15.41
C ASP A 44 -16.14 -4.72 -15.14
N ASP A 45 -14.88 -4.81 -14.77
CA ASP A 45 -14.24 -6.07 -14.43
C ASP A 45 -14.91 -6.67 -13.16
N PRO A 46 -15.44 -7.92 -13.23
CA PRO A 46 -16.10 -8.58 -12.10
C PRO A 46 -15.25 -8.64 -10.82
N LYS A 47 -13.91 -8.61 -10.93
CA LYS A 47 -13.03 -8.58 -9.76
C LYS A 47 -13.22 -7.34 -8.88
N ASN A 48 -13.84 -6.27 -9.41
CA ASN A 48 -14.12 -5.04 -8.68
C ASN A 48 -15.52 -5.03 -8.03
N ALA A 49 -16.33 -6.10 -8.19
CA ALA A 49 -17.70 -6.17 -7.67
C ALA A 49 -17.76 -5.93 -6.16
N HIS A 50 -16.78 -6.47 -5.40
CA HIS A 50 -16.67 -6.30 -3.96
C HIS A 50 -16.66 -4.83 -3.50
N LEU A 51 -16.16 -3.90 -4.32
CA LEU A 51 -16.16 -2.48 -4.00
C LEU A 51 -17.56 -1.88 -4.04
N LYS A 52 -18.41 -2.36 -4.96
CA LYS A 52 -19.79 -1.88 -5.12
C LYS A 52 -20.71 -2.39 -3.99
N GLU A 53 -20.29 -3.45 -3.28
CA GLU A 53 -21.00 -4.05 -2.14
C GLU A 53 -20.64 -3.40 -0.79
N LEU A 54 -19.65 -2.51 -0.75
CA LEU A 54 -19.26 -1.81 0.48
C LEU A 54 -20.39 -0.86 0.94
N GLY A 55 -20.55 -0.75 2.26
CA GLY A 55 -21.51 0.17 2.86
C GLY A 55 -21.28 1.61 2.39
N GLY A 56 -22.32 2.27 1.85
CA GLY A 56 -22.24 3.61 1.30
C GLY A 56 -21.67 3.72 -0.11
N ALA A 57 -21.32 2.60 -0.74
CA ALA A 57 -20.74 2.63 -2.08
C ALA A 57 -21.72 3.13 -3.16
N LYS A 58 -23.01 2.78 -3.03
CA LYS A 58 -24.04 3.23 -4.00
C LYS A 58 -24.14 4.74 -4.12
N GLU A 59 -23.96 5.45 -3.01
CA GLU A 59 -24.12 6.90 -2.93
C GLU A 59 -22.82 7.65 -3.10
N ARG A 60 -21.69 7.07 -2.65
CA ARG A 60 -20.43 7.81 -2.49
C ARG A 60 -19.21 7.18 -3.15
N LEU A 61 -19.34 6.08 -3.88
CA LEU A 61 -18.23 5.50 -4.65
C LEU A 61 -18.47 5.63 -6.14
N THR A 62 -17.50 6.21 -6.84
CA THR A 62 -17.43 6.20 -8.29
C THR A 62 -16.17 5.46 -8.72
N LEU A 63 -16.32 4.41 -9.53
CA LEU A 63 -15.17 3.74 -10.13
C LEU A 63 -14.77 4.45 -11.42
N CYS A 64 -13.56 4.99 -11.45
CA CYS A 64 -12.98 5.70 -12.58
C CYS A 64 -12.00 4.79 -13.33
N ARG A 65 -12.07 4.79 -14.65
CA ARG A 65 -11.06 4.13 -15.47
C ARG A 65 -9.78 4.96 -15.44
N ALA A 66 -8.66 4.40 -14.94
CA ALA A 66 -7.37 5.04 -15.04
C ALA A 66 -6.22 4.02 -15.07
N ASP A 67 -5.15 4.39 -15.75
CA ASP A 67 -3.88 3.66 -15.77
C ASP A 67 -2.75 4.59 -15.30
N LEU A 68 -1.79 4.06 -14.53
CA LEU A 68 -0.67 4.84 -14.01
C LEU A 68 0.21 5.47 -15.09
N LEU A 69 0.23 4.88 -16.28
CA LEU A 69 1.00 5.35 -17.43
C LEU A 69 0.22 6.31 -18.34
N ASP A 70 -1.09 6.39 -18.17
CA ASP A 70 -1.97 7.34 -18.84
C ASP A 70 -2.27 8.55 -17.94
N PHE A 71 -1.47 9.61 -18.13
CA PHE A 71 -1.56 10.84 -17.34
C PHE A 71 -2.95 11.47 -17.41
N GLN A 72 -3.56 11.48 -18.60
CA GLN A 72 -4.87 12.12 -18.80
C GLN A 72 -5.95 11.39 -17.98
N SER A 73 -5.95 10.07 -17.96
CA SER A 73 -6.90 9.30 -17.18
C SER A 73 -6.74 9.51 -15.66
N LEU A 74 -5.51 9.68 -15.18
CA LEU A 74 -5.24 10.03 -13.78
C LEU A 74 -5.72 11.44 -13.44
N LYS A 75 -5.47 12.41 -14.32
CA LYS A 75 -5.91 13.78 -14.15
C LYS A 75 -7.43 13.87 -14.04
N GLU A 76 -8.17 13.18 -14.91
CA GLU A 76 -9.64 13.13 -14.87
C GLU A 76 -10.16 12.49 -13.57
N ALA A 77 -9.51 11.42 -13.09
CA ALA A 77 -9.89 10.77 -11.85
C ALA A 77 -9.62 11.63 -10.61
N ILE A 78 -8.54 12.40 -10.60
CA ILE A 78 -8.11 13.25 -9.47
C ILE A 78 -8.85 14.59 -9.47
N ASN A 79 -9.32 15.07 -10.62
CA ASN A 79 -10.00 16.36 -10.74
C ASN A 79 -11.13 16.50 -9.71
N GLY A 80 -11.13 17.63 -8.98
CA GLY A 80 -12.11 17.94 -7.93
C GLY A 80 -11.97 17.10 -6.66
N CYS A 81 -10.82 16.49 -6.42
CA CYS A 81 -10.55 15.77 -5.18
C CYS A 81 -9.79 16.64 -4.16
N ASP A 82 -10.18 16.55 -2.87
CA ASP A 82 -9.48 17.19 -1.77
C ASP A 82 -8.18 16.46 -1.39
N GLY A 83 -8.10 15.16 -1.66
CA GLY A 83 -6.96 14.32 -1.33
C GLY A 83 -6.78 13.11 -2.25
N VAL A 84 -5.57 12.55 -2.25
CA VAL A 84 -5.24 11.35 -3.03
C VAL A 84 -4.57 10.31 -2.13
N PHE A 85 -5.09 9.10 -2.14
CA PHE A 85 -4.46 7.89 -1.60
C PHE A 85 -3.85 7.11 -2.78
N HIS A 86 -2.54 7.25 -2.95
CA HIS A 86 -1.84 6.57 -4.04
C HIS A 86 -1.35 5.20 -3.61
N THR A 87 -2.17 4.17 -3.87
CA THR A 87 -1.87 2.78 -3.52
C THR A 87 -1.53 1.92 -4.73
N ALA A 88 -1.90 2.36 -5.92
CA ALA A 88 -1.60 1.63 -7.16
C ALA A 88 -0.10 1.46 -7.37
N SER A 89 0.34 0.25 -7.63
CA SER A 89 1.72 -0.06 -7.97
C SER A 89 1.72 -1.26 -8.90
N PRO A 90 2.58 -1.30 -9.92
CA PRO A 90 2.72 -2.49 -10.74
C PRO A 90 3.23 -3.66 -9.88
N MET A 91 2.66 -4.84 -10.10
CA MET A 91 3.04 -6.08 -9.43
C MET A 91 3.35 -7.11 -10.50
N THR A 92 4.62 -7.29 -10.81
CA THR A 92 5.15 -8.22 -11.79
C THR A 92 6.51 -8.72 -11.34
N ASN A 93 6.99 -9.84 -11.90
CA ASN A 93 8.33 -10.35 -11.68
C ASN A 93 9.32 -9.78 -12.72
N ASP A 94 8.85 -9.06 -13.72
CA ASP A 94 9.67 -8.40 -14.74
C ASP A 94 10.14 -7.04 -14.20
N PRO A 95 11.45 -6.81 -14.04
CA PRO A 95 11.99 -5.57 -13.51
C PRO A 95 11.63 -4.33 -14.34
N GLU A 96 11.62 -4.46 -15.67
CA GLU A 96 11.32 -3.34 -16.59
C GLU A 96 9.85 -2.92 -16.46
N GLN A 97 8.94 -3.90 -16.35
CA GLN A 97 7.54 -3.65 -16.16
C GLN A 97 7.19 -3.26 -14.71
N MET A 98 8.11 -3.41 -13.77
CA MET A 98 7.91 -3.03 -12.36
C MET A 98 8.47 -1.65 -12.05
N VAL A 99 9.75 -1.41 -12.34
CA VAL A 99 10.48 -0.25 -11.84
C VAL A 99 10.07 1.03 -12.55
N GLU A 100 10.21 1.07 -13.88
CA GLU A 100 9.89 2.27 -14.65
C GLU A 100 8.41 2.69 -14.53
N PRO A 101 7.43 1.76 -14.65
CA PRO A 101 6.03 2.11 -14.46
C PRO A 101 5.70 2.58 -13.02
N ALA A 102 6.38 2.05 -11.99
CA ALA A 102 6.19 2.52 -10.62
C ALA A 102 6.66 3.98 -10.44
N VAL A 103 7.83 4.31 -10.98
CA VAL A 103 8.39 5.67 -10.96
C VAL A 103 7.50 6.65 -11.74
N LYS A 104 7.16 6.29 -12.98
CA LYS A 104 6.34 7.13 -13.85
C LYS A 104 4.94 7.34 -13.27
N GLY A 105 4.33 6.27 -12.75
CA GLY A 105 3.01 6.32 -12.11
C GLY A 105 3.00 7.22 -10.88
N ALA A 106 4.01 7.11 -10.00
CA ALA A 106 4.12 7.98 -8.84
C ALA A 106 4.26 9.46 -9.24
N LYS A 107 5.12 9.76 -10.20
CA LYS A 107 5.28 11.13 -10.74
C LYS A 107 3.97 11.66 -11.35
N ASN A 108 3.30 10.86 -12.18
CA ASN A 108 2.05 11.25 -12.81
C ASN A 108 0.96 11.62 -11.79
N VAL A 109 0.82 10.82 -10.72
CA VAL A 109 -0.15 11.11 -9.64
C VAL A 109 0.19 12.41 -8.92
N ILE A 110 1.48 12.66 -8.60
CA ILE A 110 1.90 13.90 -7.94
C ILE A 110 1.66 15.12 -8.84
N ILE A 111 1.97 15.02 -10.14
CA ILE A 111 1.74 16.11 -11.10
C ILE A 111 0.23 16.41 -11.22
N ALA A 112 -0.60 15.38 -11.39
CA ALA A 112 -2.05 15.54 -11.46
C ALA A 112 -2.63 16.16 -10.18
N ALA A 113 -2.15 15.72 -9.01
CA ALA A 113 -2.53 16.28 -7.70
C ALA A 113 -2.13 17.77 -7.57
N ALA A 114 -0.95 18.14 -8.07
CA ALA A 114 -0.51 19.54 -8.08
C ALA A 114 -1.36 20.42 -8.97
N GLU A 115 -1.67 19.96 -10.20
CA GLU A 115 -2.50 20.70 -11.14
C GLU A 115 -3.92 20.96 -10.62
N ASP A 116 -4.46 20.01 -9.86
CA ASP A 116 -5.80 20.12 -9.25
C ASP A 116 -5.78 20.71 -7.83
N LYS A 117 -4.61 21.16 -7.35
CA LYS A 117 -4.42 21.76 -6.01
C LYS A 117 -4.91 20.87 -4.87
N VAL A 118 -4.70 19.57 -5.00
CA VAL A 118 -5.03 18.59 -3.97
C VAL A 118 -4.29 18.94 -2.66
N ARG A 119 -5.01 18.93 -1.55
CA ARG A 119 -4.48 19.30 -0.23
C ARG A 119 -3.34 18.41 0.24
N ARG A 120 -3.46 17.09 0.05
CA ARG A 120 -2.48 16.09 0.49
C ARG A 120 -2.52 14.84 -0.37
N VAL A 121 -1.34 14.29 -0.65
CA VAL A 121 -1.18 12.94 -1.22
C VAL A 121 -0.60 12.01 -0.16
N VAL A 122 -1.26 10.88 0.09
CA VAL A 122 -0.76 9.78 0.93
C VAL A 122 -0.31 8.64 0.03
N LEU A 123 0.98 8.39 -0.02
CA LEU A 123 1.59 7.35 -0.86
C LEU A 123 1.80 6.06 -0.08
N THR A 124 1.33 4.95 -0.62
CA THR A 124 1.67 3.60 -0.12
C THR A 124 2.99 3.13 -0.73
N SER A 125 4.06 3.24 0.03
CA SER A 125 5.34 2.64 -0.31
C SER A 125 5.45 1.22 0.28
N SER A 126 6.56 0.88 0.90
CA SER A 126 6.78 -0.42 1.55
C SER A 126 7.96 -0.36 2.51
N ILE A 127 7.97 -1.21 3.53
CA ILE A 127 9.18 -1.46 4.32
C ILE A 127 10.35 -1.92 3.43
N GLY A 128 10.06 -2.47 2.24
CA GLY A 128 11.07 -2.79 1.22
C GLY A 128 11.92 -1.60 0.76
N ALA A 129 11.43 -0.36 0.94
CA ALA A 129 12.20 0.85 0.70
C ALA A 129 13.14 1.22 1.86
N VAL A 130 13.10 0.50 2.99
CA VAL A 130 13.70 0.93 4.26
C VAL A 130 14.81 0.01 4.76
N TYR A 131 14.61 -1.32 4.74
CA TYR A 131 15.42 -2.24 5.55
C TYR A 131 16.61 -2.91 4.86
N MET A 132 16.66 -2.93 3.54
CA MET A 132 17.68 -3.65 2.74
C MET A 132 19.01 -2.88 2.69
N ASP A 133 19.78 -2.89 3.77
CA ASP A 133 21.10 -2.26 3.83
C ASP A 133 22.10 -3.21 4.52
N PRO A 134 23.05 -3.80 3.78
CA PRO A 134 24.03 -4.74 4.31
C PRO A 134 25.10 -4.09 5.19
N LYS A 135 25.26 -2.77 5.11
CA LYS A 135 26.24 -1.99 5.88
C LYS A 135 25.71 -1.55 7.24
N ARG A 136 24.39 -1.69 7.46
CA ARG A 136 23.76 -1.33 8.72
C ARG A 136 24.15 -2.33 9.82
N SER A 137 24.67 -1.81 10.93
CA SER A 137 24.94 -2.65 12.12
C SER A 137 23.66 -3.31 12.63
N ARG A 138 23.78 -4.52 13.18
CA ARG A 138 22.64 -5.27 13.75
C ARG A 138 22.01 -4.60 14.97
N ASP A 139 22.75 -3.71 15.63
CA ASP A 139 22.30 -2.98 16.81
C ASP A 139 21.53 -1.69 16.46
N VAL A 140 21.51 -1.31 15.18
CA VAL A 140 20.79 -0.12 14.72
C VAL A 140 19.32 -0.45 14.52
N VAL A 141 18.46 0.28 15.22
CA VAL A 141 17.02 0.21 15.01
C VAL A 141 16.69 0.80 13.63
N VAL A 142 15.90 0.08 12.88
CA VAL A 142 15.40 0.54 11.57
C VAL A 142 14.20 1.44 11.80
N ASP A 143 14.31 2.69 11.39
CA ASP A 143 13.28 3.72 11.51
C ASP A 143 12.98 4.41 10.17
N GLU A 144 12.17 5.45 10.21
CA GLU A 144 11.71 6.21 9.05
C GLU A 144 12.83 6.98 8.33
N SER A 145 13.98 7.20 8.94
CA SER A 145 15.15 7.83 8.31
C SER A 145 15.92 6.86 7.41
N CYS A 146 15.73 5.58 7.62
CA CYS A 146 16.44 4.51 6.91
C CYS A 146 15.96 4.34 5.47
N TRP A 147 16.93 4.01 4.59
CA TRP A 147 16.67 3.64 3.20
C TRP A 147 17.36 2.32 2.85
N SER A 148 16.72 1.54 2.01
CA SER A 148 17.35 0.37 1.40
C SER A 148 18.44 0.81 0.43
N ASP A 149 19.57 0.09 0.45
CA ASP A 149 20.69 0.30 -0.46
C ASP A 149 20.33 -0.20 -1.87
N LEU A 150 20.37 0.71 -2.85
CA LEU A 150 19.97 0.41 -4.22
C LEU A 150 20.91 -0.58 -4.90
N GLU A 151 22.21 -0.48 -4.64
CA GLU A 151 23.20 -1.38 -5.23
C GLU A 151 23.03 -2.80 -4.65
N PHE A 152 22.81 -2.91 -3.36
CA PHE A 152 22.51 -4.20 -2.73
C PHE A 152 21.22 -4.82 -3.25
N CYS A 153 20.14 -4.04 -3.38
CA CYS A 153 18.90 -4.52 -3.98
C CYS A 153 19.10 -5.04 -5.41
N LYS A 154 19.89 -4.33 -6.22
CA LYS A 154 20.23 -4.71 -7.60
C LYS A 154 21.07 -5.98 -7.64
N ASN A 155 22.13 -6.06 -6.82
CA ASN A 155 23.05 -7.19 -6.78
C ASN A 155 22.37 -8.49 -6.28
N THR A 156 21.41 -8.35 -5.35
CA THR A 156 20.59 -9.47 -4.87
C THR A 156 19.36 -9.74 -5.74
N LYS A 157 19.19 -9.01 -6.84
CA LYS A 157 18.04 -9.09 -7.76
C LYS A 157 16.69 -8.88 -7.04
N ASN A 158 16.69 -8.14 -5.95
CA ASN A 158 15.46 -7.76 -5.25
C ASN A 158 14.83 -6.52 -5.92
N TRP A 159 14.27 -6.74 -7.11
CA TRP A 159 13.70 -5.67 -7.93
C TRP A 159 12.49 -5.01 -7.28
N TYR A 160 11.78 -5.73 -6.43
CA TYR A 160 10.68 -5.14 -5.66
C TYR A 160 11.17 -4.03 -4.72
N CYS A 161 12.16 -4.34 -3.86
CA CYS A 161 12.73 -3.34 -2.95
C CYS A 161 13.38 -2.19 -3.72
N TYR A 162 14.13 -2.51 -4.79
CA TYR A 162 14.71 -1.51 -5.68
C TYR A 162 13.64 -0.56 -6.24
N GLY A 163 12.57 -1.11 -6.83
CA GLY A 163 11.46 -0.34 -7.40
C GLY A 163 10.76 0.54 -6.36
N LYS A 164 10.55 0.03 -5.14
CA LYS A 164 9.96 0.81 -4.05
C LYS A 164 10.84 1.99 -3.62
N VAL A 165 12.17 1.81 -3.52
CA VAL A 165 13.09 2.92 -3.22
C VAL A 165 13.04 4.00 -4.29
N VAL A 166 13.21 3.62 -5.57
CA VAL A 166 13.31 4.62 -6.64
C VAL A 166 11.98 5.33 -6.89
N ALA A 167 10.85 4.62 -6.77
CA ALA A 167 9.53 5.22 -6.92
C ALA A 167 9.22 6.20 -5.78
N GLU A 168 9.53 5.83 -4.54
CA GLU A 168 9.31 6.71 -3.38
C GLU A 168 10.19 7.95 -3.45
N LYS A 169 11.50 7.81 -3.76
CA LYS A 169 12.40 8.96 -3.96
C LYS A 169 11.91 9.88 -5.07
N ALA A 170 11.49 9.31 -6.20
CA ALA A 170 10.96 10.09 -7.32
C ALA A 170 9.66 10.84 -6.95
N ALA A 171 8.80 10.25 -6.10
CA ALA A 171 7.62 10.92 -5.57
C ALA A 171 8.00 12.10 -4.67
N TRP A 172 8.99 11.95 -3.77
CA TRP A 172 9.49 13.02 -2.92
C TRP A 172 10.08 14.18 -3.72
N GLU A 173 10.92 13.89 -4.73
CA GLU A 173 11.51 14.89 -5.61
C GLU A 173 10.41 15.67 -6.36
N MET A 174 9.45 14.98 -6.95
CA MET A 174 8.34 15.59 -7.68
C MET A 174 7.43 16.41 -6.75
N ALA A 175 7.12 15.90 -5.56
CA ALA A 175 6.29 16.61 -4.59
C ALA A 175 6.96 17.92 -4.14
N LYS A 176 8.27 17.89 -3.90
CA LYS A 176 9.06 19.09 -3.59
C LYS A 176 9.05 20.09 -4.75
N GLU A 177 9.25 19.62 -6.00
CA GLU A 177 9.24 20.48 -7.20
C GLU A 177 7.88 21.14 -7.40
N LYS A 178 6.79 20.41 -7.19
CA LYS A 178 5.42 20.87 -7.45
C LYS A 178 4.73 21.52 -6.24
N GLY A 179 5.37 21.53 -5.06
CA GLY A 179 4.78 22.05 -3.84
C GLY A 179 3.62 21.24 -3.28
N VAL A 180 3.62 19.92 -3.51
CA VAL A 180 2.58 19.00 -3.03
C VAL A 180 2.90 18.52 -1.62
N ASP A 181 1.94 18.57 -0.70
CA ASP A 181 2.03 17.96 0.62
C ASP A 181 1.94 16.42 0.46
N LEU A 182 3.10 15.77 0.45
CA LEU A 182 3.26 14.33 0.34
C LEU A 182 3.56 13.74 1.72
N VAL A 183 2.84 12.68 2.08
CA VAL A 183 3.15 11.82 3.24
C VAL A 183 3.20 10.37 2.78
N VAL A 184 4.14 9.60 3.32
CA VAL A 184 4.39 8.22 2.86
C VAL A 184 4.15 7.22 3.97
N VAL A 185 3.41 6.17 3.66
CA VAL A 185 3.24 4.99 4.53
C VAL A 185 4.08 3.85 3.98
N ASN A 186 4.89 3.23 4.84
CA ASN A 186 5.74 2.08 4.51
C ASN A 186 5.24 0.82 5.26
N PRO A 187 4.24 0.11 4.73
CA PRO A 187 3.74 -1.10 5.37
C PRO A 187 4.77 -2.23 5.31
N SER A 188 4.77 -3.04 6.35
CA SER A 188 5.44 -4.34 6.37
C SER A 188 4.65 -5.40 5.62
N LEU A 189 4.84 -6.69 5.92
CA LEU A 189 4.08 -7.76 5.28
C LEU A 189 2.62 -7.69 5.75
N VAL A 190 1.71 -7.36 4.82
CA VAL A 190 0.33 -7.05 5.14
C VAL A 190 -0.54 -8.29 5.08
N PHE A 191 -1.21 -8.60 6.18
CA PHE A 191 -2.18 -9.70 6.30
C PHE A 191 -3.55 -9.18 6.71
N GLY A 192 -4.55 -10.05 6.60
CA GLY A 192 -5.90 -9.76 7.04
C GLY A 192 -6.94 -10.37 6.11
N HIS A 193 -8.19 -10.09 6.43
CA HIS A 193 -9.31 -10.53 5.60
C HIS A 193 -9.24 -9.92 4.20
N LEU A 194 -9.47 -10.75 3.19
CA LEU A 194 -9.52 -10.33 1.79
C LEU A 194 -10.91 -9.76 1.50
N LEU A 195 -10.98 -8.50 1.13
CA LEU A 195 -12.22 -7.91 0.60
C LEU A 195 -12.37 -8.23 -0.90
N GLN A 196 -11.25 -8.25 -1.61
CA GLN A 196 -11.19 -8.61 -3.03
C GLN A 196 -11.16 -10.14 -3.23
N PRO A 197 -11.60 -10.65 -4.39
CA PRO A 197 -11.65 -12.08 -4.66
C PRO A 197 -10.28 -12.72 -4.93
N THR A 198 -9.25 -11.92 -5.25
CA THR A 198 -7.93 -12.42 -5.61
C THR A 198 -6.99 -12.46 -4.40
N ILE A 199 -6.28 -13.58 -4.27
CA ILE A 199 -5.29 -13.76 -3.21
C ILE A 199 -4.03 -12.93 -3.53
N ASN A 200 -3.60 -12.09 -2.59
CA ASN A 200 -2.37 -11.30 -2.72
C ASN A 200 -1.12 -12.09 -2.31
N ILE A 201 0.05 -11.59 -2.71
CA ILE A 201 1.35 -12.27 -2.48
C ILE A 201 1.62 -12.48 -0.98
N SER A 202 1.27 -11.52 -0.13
CA SER A 202 1.48 -11.66 1.33
C SER A 202 0.65 -12.81 1.91
N THR A 203 -0.58 -12.97 1.49
CA THR A 203 -1.45 -14.09 1.89
C THR A 203 -0.92 -15.42 1.37
N LEU A 204 -0.41 -15.46 0.12
CA LEU A 204 0.25 -16.66 -0.43
C LEU A 204 1.44 -17.12 0.42
N HIS A 205 2.15 -16.18 1.05
CA HIS A 205 3.26 -16.51 1.93
C HIS A 205 2.83 -17.39 3.13
N ILE A 206 1.65 -17.14 3.69
CA ILE A 206 1.07 -17.94 4.79
C ILE A 206 0.41 -19.21 4.26
N LEU A 207 -0.32 -19.12 3.17
CA LEU A 207 -1.00 -20.27 2.58
C LEU A 207 -0.06 -21.42 2.23
N LYS A 208 1.20 -21.12 1.86
CA LYS A 208 2.21 -22.16 1.61
C LYS A 208 2.46 -23.04 2.83
N TYR A 209 2.39 -22.51 4.04
CA TYR A 209 2.52 -23.26 5.27
C TYR A 209 1.26 -24.08 5.55
N LEU A 210 0.08 -23.49 5.42
CA LEU A 210 -1.20 -24.15 5.66
C LEU A 210 -1.45 -25.31 4.68
N THR A 211 -1.15 -25.10 3.39
CA THR A 211 -1.33 -26.14 2.37
C THR A 211 -0.25 -27.21 2.38
N GLY A 212 0.81 -27.05 3.19
CA GLY A 212 1.95 -27.95 3.22
C GLY A 212 2.79 -27.94 1.94
N SER A 213 2.61 -26.95 1.05
CA SER A 213 3.48 -26.77 -0.12
C SER A 213 4.88 -26.30 0.28
N ALA A 214 5.01 -25.53 1.36
CA ALA A 214 6.28 -25.27 2.03
C ALA A 214 6.53 -26.36 3.10
N LYS A 215 7.55 -27.18 2.90
CA LYS A 215 7.93 -28.26 3.83
C LYS A 215 8.81 -27.76 4.98
N THR A 216 9.43 -26.60 4.81
CA THR A 216 10.31 -25.95 5.78
C THR A 216 10.06 -24.46 5.77
N TYR A 217 10.60 -23.75 6.77
CA TYR A 217 10.62 -22.29 6.78
C TYR A 217 12.04 -21.76 6.80
N ALA A 218 12.26 -20.60 6.20
CA ALA A 218 13.58 -19.98 6.22
C ALA A 218 13.91 -19.41 7.60
N ASN A 219 15.17 -19.49 8.01
CA ASN A 219 15.69 -18.84 9.21
C ASN A 219 15.78 -17.32 8.97
N SER A 220 14.66 -16.65 9.09
CA SER A 220 14.55 -15.21 8.84
C SER A 220 13.41 -14.58 9.64
N VAL A 221 13.53 -13.28 9.85
CA VAL A 221 12.58 -12.44 10.57
C VAL A 221 11.84 -11.57 9.55
N HIS A 222 10.55 -11.33 9.79
CA HIS A 222 9.74 -10.37 9.04
C HIS A 222 8.90 -9.52 9.98
N ALA A 223 8.64 -8.29 9.56
CA ALA A 223 7.63 -7.47 10.19
C ALA A 223 6.25 -7.75 9.56
N TYR A 224 5.22 -7.70 10.36
CA TYR A 224 3.84 -8.03 9.99
C TYR A 224 2.87 -6.94 10.46
N VAL A 225 1.84 -6.65 9.66
CA VAL A 225 0.80 -5.68 9.98
C VAL A 225 -0.54 -6.14 9.43
N HIS A 226 -1.64 -5.81 10.11
CA HIS A 226 -2.98 -6.10 9.61
C HIS A 226 -3.43 -5.07 8.57
N ALA A 227 -4.13 -5.51 7.52
CA ALA A 227 -4.59 -4.64 6.42
C ALA A 227 -5.51 -3.50 6.90
N ASN A 228 -6.35 -3.78 7.89
CA ASN A 228 -7.19 -2.78 8.53
C ASN A 228 -6.37 -1.66 9.17
N ASP A 229 -5.29 -2.02 9.88
CA ASP A 229 -4.45 -1.04 10.57
C ASP A 229 -3.66 -0.18 9.58
N VAL A 230 -3.20 -0.80 8.48
CA VAL A 230 -2.58 -0.06 7.37
C VAL A 230 -3.55 0.97 6.80
N ALA A 231 -4.80 0.57 6.52
CA ALA A 231 -5.81 1.47 5.97
C ALA A 231 -6.14 2.61 6.95
N LEU A 232 -6.31 2.29 8.23
CA LEU A 232 -6.55 3.29 9.28
C LEU A 232 -5.37 4.26 9.43
N ALA A 233 -4.12 3.77 9.33
CA ALA A 233 -2.94 4.62 9.35
C ALA A 233 -2.92 5.62 8.18
N HIS A 234 -3.27 5.19 6.96
CA HIS A 234 -3.38 6.09 5.81
C HIS A 234 -4.40 7.21 6.06
N ILE A 235 -5.57 6.87 6.60
CA ILE A 235 -6.63 7.84 6.85
C ILE A 235 -6.24 8.78 8.00
N LEU A 236 -5.69 8.25 9.09
CA LEU A 236 -5.21 9.06 10.22
C LEU A 236 -4.17 10.10 9.78
N ILE A 237 -3.20 9.68 8.96
CA ILE A 237 -2.17 10.56 8.40
C ILE A 237 -2.78 11.61 7.48
N TYR A 238 -3.78 11.24 6.68
CA TYR A 238 -4.50 12.19 5.82
C TYR A 238 -5.26 13.24 6.64
N GLU A 239 -5.93 12.81 7.70
CA GLU A 239 -6.75 13.65 8.56
C GLU A 239 -5.93 14.50 9.56
N THR A 240 -4.66 14.13 9.84
CA THR A 240 -3.80 14.83 10.80
C THR A 240 -3.00 15.93 10.08
N PRO A 241 -3.30 17.23 10.29
CA PRO A 241 -2.63 18.33 9.58
C PRO A 241 -1.12 18.38 9.79
N SER A 242 -0.65 18.02 10.98
CA SER A 242 0.76 18.02 11.36
C SER A 242 1.53 16.78 10.87
N ALA A 243 0.86 15.78 10.30
CA ALA A 243 1.54 14.59 9.78
C ALA A 243 2.41 14.96 8.58
N SER A 244 3.67 14.50 8.60
CA SER A 244 4.66 14.77 7.55
C SER A 244 5.69 13.66 7.47
N GLY A 245 6.38 13.53 6.36
CA GLY A 245 7.44 12.55 6.19
C GLY A 245 6.95 11.13 5.96
N ARG A 246 7.64 10.16 6.51
CA ARG A 246 7.43 8.72 6.32
C ARG A 246 6.88 8.10 7.60
N TYR A 247 6.10 7.03 7.48
CA TYR A 247 5.54 6.29 8.62
C TYR A 247 5.67 4.80 8.38
N LEU A 248 6.39 4.10 9.24
CA LEU A 248 6.51 2.64 9.20
C LEU A 248 5.29 1.98 9.85
N CYS A 249 4.63 1.11 9.12
CA CYS A 249 3.56 0.25 9.68
C CYS A 249 4.12 -1.17 9.89
N ALA A 250 4.79 -1.37 11.03
CA ALA A 250 5.50 -2.61 11.36
C ALA A 250 5.36 -2.97 12.85
N PRO A 251 4.13 -3.18 13.38
CA PRO A 251 3.89 -3.34 14.81
C PRO A 251 4.47 -4.63 15.41
N HIS A 252 4.65 -5.69 14.61
CA HIS A 252 5.13 -6.98 15.08
C HIS A 252 6.26 -7.48 14.19
N VAL A 253 7.38 -7.81 14.82
CA VAL A 253 8.54 -8.43 14.17
C VAL A 253 8.68 -9.84 14.71
N LEU A 254 8.49 -10.85 13.84
CA LEU A 254 8.47 -12.25 14.22
C LEU A 254 9.44 -13.07 13.37
N HIS A 255 10.09 -14.04 13.99
CA HIS A 255 10.79 -15.10 13.27
C HIS A 255 9.77 -16.01 12.57
N ARG A 256 10.10 -16.53 11.38
CA ARG A 256 9.19 -17.42 10.65
C ARG A 256 8.79 -18.66 11.44
N GLY A 257 9.67 -19.18 12.28
CA GLY A 257 9.36 -20.27 13.21
C GLY A 257 8.27 -19.92 14.21
N GLU A 258 8.24 -18.69 14.73
CA GLU A 258 7.17 -18.23 15.62
C GLU A 258 5.81 -18.15 14.87
N VAL A 259 5.83 -17.64 13.62
CA VAL A 259 4.64 -17.62 12.76
C VAL A 259 4.10 -19.02 12.53
N VAL A 260 4.97 -19.97 12.21
CA VAL A 260 4.61 -21.38 12.00
C VAL A 260 4.04 -21.99 13.29
N GLN A 261 4.61 -21.70 14.46
CA GLN A 261 4.07 -22.16 15.75
C GLN A 261 2.69 -21.56 16.05
N ILE A 262 2.46 -20.27 15.71
CA ILE A 262 1.14 -19.64 15.82
C ILE A 262 0.13 -20.32 14.91
N LEU A 263 0.50 -20.56 13.66
CA LEU A 263 -0.36 -21.27 12.70
C LEU A 263 -0.70 -22.69 13.18
N TYR A 264 0.27 -23.43 13.70
CA TYR A 264 0.06 -24.76 14.23
C TYR A 264 -0.94 -24.79 15.40
N ARG A 265 -0.84 -23.81 16.30
CA ARG A 265 -1.78 -23.68 17.43
C ARG A 265 -3.20 -23.33 16.99
N LEU A 266 -3.34 -22.45 15.98
CA LEU A 266 -4.64 -22.00 15.49
C LEU A 266 -5.29 -23.01 14.53
N PHE A 267 -4.48 -23.75 13.80
CA PHE A 267 -4.91 -24.63 12.69
C PHE A 267 -4.21 -25.99 12.74
N PRO A 268 -4.34 -26.77 13.84
CA PRO A 268 -3.58 -28.02 14.01
C PRO A 268 -3.94 -29.12 12.99
N GLN A 269 -5.06 -28.98 12.29
CA GLN A 269 -5.51 -29.91 11.25
C GLN A 269 -4.76 -29.76 9.91
N TYR A 270 -3.96 -28.70 9.74
CA TYR A 270 -3.22 -28.48 8.51
C TYR A 270 -1.77 -29.00 8.60
N PRO A 271 -1.15 -29.38 7.46
CA PRO A 271 0.21 -29.96 7.42
C PRO A 271 1.30 -28.91 7.55
N ILE A 272 1.28 -28.16 8.65
CA ILE A 272 2.20 -27.04 8.91
C ILE A 272 3.61 -27.57 9.17
N PRO A 273 4.68 -26.99 8.55
CA PRO A 273 6.04 -27.45 8.75
C PRO A 273 6.52 -27.19 10.19
N THR A 274 7.37 -28.08 10.70
CA THR A 274 7.97 -27.96 12.05
C THR A 274 9.45 -27.55 12.02
N LYS A 275 10.05 -27.46 10.83
CA LYS A 275 11.48 -27.17 10.62
C LYS A 275 11.67 -26.06 9.60
#